data_6c8722dd5bb3a9350a2b055df6c43099
#
_entry.id   6c8722dd5bb3a9350a2b055df6c43099
#
_cell.length_a   1.000
_cell.length_b   1.000
_cell.length_c   1.000
_cell.angle_alpha   90.00
_cell.angle_beta   90.00
_cell.angle_gamma   90.00
#
_symmetry.space_group_name_H-M   'P 1'
#
loop_
_entity.id
_entity.type
_entity.pdbx_description
1 polymer ?
#
loop_
_entity_poly.entity_id
_entity_poly.type
_entity_poly.pdbx_seq_one_letter_code
_entity_poly.pdbx_strand_id
1 'polypeptide(L)' 'MSGAPEGWHHVDGALYREFEFKDFSEAFGFMTMVAMLVERHGHHPDWCNSWNKVRISLCSH' A
#
# COMPACT_ATOMS: atom_id res chain seq x y z
N MET A 1 8.24 8.97 20.25
CA MET A 1 8.40 7.85 19.35
C MET A 1 7.24 7.76 18.36
N SER A 2 7.56 7.68 17.12
CA SER A 2 6.56 7.58 16.10
C SER A 2 5.96 6.17 16.07
N GLY A 3 4.67 6.07 15.81
CA GLY A 3 4.03 4.79 15.68
C GLY A 3 4.13 4.18 14.29
N ALA A 4 4.77 4.85 13.35
CA ALA A 4 4.82 4.37 11.98
C ALA A 4 5.84 3.24 11.83
N PRO A 5 5.45 2.11 11.23
CA PRO A 5 6.41 1.04 10.96
C PRO A 5 7.47 1.51 9.97
N GLU A 6 8.56 0.74 9.91
CA GLU A 6 9.63 1.06 9.00
C GLU A 6 9.14 1.08 7.56
N GLY A 7 9.52 2.12 6.82
CA GLY A 7 9.10 2.27 5.44
C GLY A 7 7.76 2.96 5.26
N TRP A 8 7.05 3.21 6.35
CA TRP A 8 5.77 3.89 6.30
C TRP A 8 5.88 5.31 6.80
N HIS A 9 5.08 6.19 6.24
CA HIS A 9 5.05 7.59 6.63
C HIS A 9 3.69 7.92 7.22
N HIS A 10 3.68 8.62 8.32
CA HIS A 10 2.45 8.98 9.01
C HIS A 10 2.10 10.43 8.66
N VAL A 11 0.99 10.61 7.95
CA VAL A 11 0.56 11.95 7.53
C VAL A 11 -0.94 12.06 7.75
N ASP A 12 -1.35 13.05 8.53
CA ASP A 12 -2.76 13.39 8.76
C ASP A 12 -3.61 12.17 9.15
N GLY A 13 -3.10 11.36 10.05
CA GLY A 13 -3.85 10.22 10.54
C GLY A 13 -3.86 9.02 9.62
N ALA A 14 -3.09 9.06 8.55
CA ALA A 14 -2.99 7.94 7.62
C ALA A 14 -1.56 7.47 7.52
N LEU A 15 -1.39 6.21 7.20
CA LEU A 15 -0.09 5.62 6.93
C LEU A 15 0.08 5.47 5.43
N TYR A 16 1.21 5.92 4.93
CA TYR A 16 1.53 5.84 3.51
C TYR A 16 2.77 5.01 3.30
N ARG A 17 2.77 4.23 2.23
CA ARG A 17 3.97 3.58 1.80
C ARG A 17 3.99 3.48 0.29
N GLU A 18 5.14 3.77 -0.32
CA GLU A 18 5.34 3.62 -1.74
C GLU A 18 6.27 2.45 -1.99
N PHE A 19 5.87 1.58 -2.90
CA PHE A 19 6.67 0.42 -3.31
C PHE A 19 7.11 0.64 -4.73
N GLU A 20 8.36 0.33 -5.00
CA GLU A 20 8.89 0.41 -6.36
C GLU A 20 9.35 -0.96 -6.79
N PHE A 21 8.92 -1.38 -7.96
CA PHE A 21 9.21 -2.71 -8.47
C PHE A 21 10.05 -2.61 -9.75
N LYS A 22 10.43 -3.75 -10.27
CA LYS A 22 11.27 -3.81 -11.46
C LYS A 22 10.50 -3.32 -12.69
N ASP A 23 9.22 -3.70 -12.80
CA ASP A 23 8.40 -3.32 -13.93
C ASP A 23 6.93 -3.38 -13.53
N PHE A 24 6.06 -3.11 -14.50
CA PHE A 24 4.62 -3.08 -14.23
C PHE A 24 4.09 -4.46 -13.86
N SER A 25 4.58 -5.50 -14.52
CA SER A 25 4.14 -6.87 -14.22
C SER A 25 4.35 -7.21 -12.77
N GLU A 26 5.52 -6.88 -12.25
CA GLU A 26 5.85 -7.16 -10.85
C GLU A 26 4.97 -6.35 -9.92
N ALA A 27 4.76 -5.08 -10.26
CA ALA A 27 3.89 -4.21 -9.46
C ALA A 27 2.46 -4.75 -9.45
N PHE A 28 1.95 -5.16 -10.59
CA PHE A 28 0.59 -5.66 -10.70
C PHE A 28 0.42 -6.99 -9.96
N GLY A 29 1.45 -7.84 -10.01
CA GLY A 29 1.43 -9.07 -9.25
C GLY A 29 1.35 -8.82 -7.76
N PHE A 30 2.09 -7.83 -7.28
CA PHE A 30 2.02 -7.41 -5.88
C PHE A 30 0.61 -6.94 -5.53
N MET A 31 0.03 -6.10 -6.38
CA MET A 31 -1.33 -5.60 -6.14
C MET A 31 -2.35 -6.72 -6.11
N THR A 32 -2.19 -7.69 -6.97
CA THR A 32 -3.09 -8.84 -7.00
C THR A 32 -3.05 -9.61 -5.69
N MET A 33 -1.85 -9.84 -5.17
CA MET A 33 -1.69 -10.52 -3.88
C MET A 33 -2.33 -9.73 -2.75
N VAL A 34 -2.08 -8.42 -2.73
CA VAL A 34 -2.65 -7.58 -1.69
C VAL A 34 -4.17 -7.52 -1.81
N ALA A 35 -4.68 -7.50 -3.04
CA ALA A 35 -6.13 -7.46 -3.24
C ALA A 35 -6.80 -8.68 -2.61
N MET A 36 -6.21 -9.85 -2.75
CA MET A 36 -6.75 -11.06 -2.16
C MET A 36 -6.74 -11.01 -0.64
N LEU A 37 -5.66 -10.47 -0.08
CA LEU A 37 -5.54 -10.37 1.37
C LEU A 37 -6.55 -9.39 1.95
N VAL A 38 -6.70 -8.20 1.35
CA VAL A 38 -7.61 -7.21 1.88
C VAL A 38 -9.06 -7.65 1.72
N GLU A 39 -9.36 -8.39 0.66
CA GLU A 39 -10.71 -8.91 0.47
C GLU A 39 -11.05 -9.90 1.58
N ARG A 40 -10.10 -10.76 1.95
CA ARG A 40 -10.32 -11.72 3.03
C ARG A 40 -10.58 -11.04 4.36
N HIS A 41 -9.92 -9.94 4.61
CA HIS A 41 -10.03 -9.26 5.90
C HIS A 41 -11.08 -8.17 5.90
N GLY A 42 -11.70 -7.91 4.77
CA GLY A 42 -12.71 -6.86 4.68
C GLY A 42 -12.16 -5.47 4.84
N HIS A 43 -10.86 -5.30 4.64
CA HIS A 43 -10.17 -4.01 4.76
C HIS A 43 -9.63 -3.60 3.41
N HIS A 44 -10.10 -2.48 2.89
CA HIS A 44 -9.69 -2.03 1.55
C HIS A 44 -8.90 -0.73 1.69
N PRO A 45 -7.62 -0.73 1.34
CA PRO A 45 -6.82 0.49 1.40
C PRO A 45 -7.12 1.40 0.22
N ASP A 46 -6.79 2.68 0.39
CA ASP A 46 -6.70 3.57 -0.76
C ASP A 46 -5.33 3.36 -1.36
N TRP A 47 -5.30 3.09 -2.66
CA TRP A 47 -4.03 2.87 -3.30
C TRP A 47 -4.06 3.30 -4.75
N CYS A 48 -2.90 3.52 -5.31
CA CYS A 48 -2.79 3.83 -6.73
C CYS A 48 -1.52 3.21 -7.28
N ASN A 49 -1.53 3.00 -8.57
CA ASN A 49 -0.42 2.39 -9.26
C ASN A 49 -0.02 3.30 -10.42
N SER A 50 1.28 3.53 -10.55
CA SER A 50 1.84 4.26 -11.66
C SER A 50 3.01 3.44 -12.18
N TRP A 51 2.78 2.70 -13.25
CA TRP A 51 3.73 1.82 -13.89
C TRP A 51 4.34 0.83 -12.88
N ASN A 52 5.56 1.07 -12.43
CA ASN A 52 6.25 0.15 -11.52
C ASN A 52 6.13 0.56 -10.06
N LYS A 53 5.30 1.55 -9.75
CA LYS A 53 5.17 2.07 -8.40
C LYS A 53 3.76 1.86 -7.88
N VAL A 54 3.66 1.44 -6.63
CA VAL A 54 2.37 1.25 -5.97
C VAL A 54 2.41 2.03 -4.67
N ARG A 55 1.44 2.92 -4.49
CA ARG A 55 1.31 3.69 -3.26
C ARG A 55 0.08 3.22 -2.50
N ILE A 56 0.27 2.89 -1.24
CA ILE A 56 -0.82 2.41 -0.40
C ILE A 56 -1.02 3.38 0.73
N SER A 57 -2.27 3.71 1.00
CA SER A 57 -2.64 4.58 2.11
C SER A 57 -3.63 3.85 2.99
N LEU A 58 -3.32 3.79 4.28
CA LEU A 58 -4.18 3.15 5.27
C LEU A 58 -4.67 4.23 6.21
N CYS A 59 -5.96 4.47 6.20
CA CYS A 59 -6.57 5.45 7.07
C CYS A 59 -7.05 4.77 8.35
N SER A 60 -6.80 5.43 9.46
CA SER A 60 -7.28 4.97 10.75
C SER A 60 -8.62 5.64 11.04
N HIS A 61 -9.60 4.86 11.39
CA HIS A 61 -10.91 5.40 11.75
C HIS A 61 -11.17 5.25 13.23
#